data_db6e242c3aba549bb41110d404d5f976
#
_entry.id   db6e242c3aba549bb41110d404d5f976
#
_cell.length_a   1.000
_cell.length_b   1.000
_cell.length_c   1.000
_cell.angle_alpha   90.00
_cell.angle_beta   90.00
_cell.angle_gamma   90.00
#
_symmetry.space_group_name_H-M   'P 1'
#
loop_
_entity.id
_entity.type
_entity.pdbx_description
1 polymer ?
#
loop_
_entity_poly.entity_id
_entity_poly.type
_entity_poly.pdbx_seq_one_letter_code
_entity_poly.pdbx_strand_id
1 'polypeptide(L)'
;MLTELFLAGRYLKPKRNAVSLITLSSVLGVTLGVAVLMVVLAVMTGFTDLMKQKLVETQAHFQVRDPWRRVIRDPSEIVETVRAAGGDAAAVIQSPVLVQRGRELDMQLLLFGTGAEELRKHLEFDTALRRGMLSLEKNEAIISTHMAARWGVKVGDKILLHSPKRLTSLVRFKPDGGMEINPDSSAYLPSEFTVTGIYSIGKYDFDRSVLFVGIDDAAELLDLPWGSATSVFGWGPDPFEQKELIKTLREKLGSYRVSTWEDENKQLLSVLAVEKRMMFFLLIFIVLVAAFSITNTLVTSVYQKTREIGLLKALGAGDGAVTRIFVLQGFLIGVIGSGVGTLLGWLVIHFRNDIMHFVSRVTGTELFPKELYYFDELPAHIVPGDVGFIIAASVVLCTLGALLPALRAALLDPAKALRYE
;
A
#
# COMPACT_ATOMS: atom_id res chain seq x y z
N MET A 1 15.56 6.07 45.11
CA MET A 1 15.27 5.42 43.80
C MET A 1 15.17 3.89 43.89
N LEU A 2 16.15 3.13 44.42
CA LEU A 2 16.06 1.66 44.50
C LEU A 2 14.92 1.17 45.40
N THR A 3 14.68 1.81 46.55
CA THR A 3 13.55 1.49 47.44
C THR A 3 12.19 1.78 46.82
N GLU A 4 12.06 2.86 46.06
CA GLU A 4 10.82 3.24 45.35
C GLU A 4 10.50 2.25 44.24
N LEU A 5 11.50 1.81 43.47
CA LEU A 5 11.37 0.80 42.41
C LEU A 5 10.98 -0.56 43.03
N PHE A 6 11.60 -0.93 44.17
CA PHE A 6 11.24 -2.15 44.88
C PHE A 6 9.78 -2.14 45.38
N LEU A 7 9.32 -1.01 45.93
CA LEU A 7 7.95 -0.84 46.39
C LEU A 7 6.95 -0.86 45.21
N ALA A 8 7.28 -0.14 44.11
CA ALA A 8 6.47 -0.16 42.91
C ALA A 8 6.31 -1.58 42.34
N GLY A 9 7.40 -2.33 42.24
CA GLY A 9 7.39 -3.73 41.80
C GLY A 9 6.65 -4.66 42.76
N ARG A 10 6.74 -4.42 44.10
CA ARG A 10 6.00 -5.18 45.11
C ARG A 10 4.50 -4.92 45.06
N TYR A 11 4.08 -3.73 44.70
CA TYR A 11 2.67 -3.37 44.52
C TYR A 11 2.06 -4.00 43.27
N LEU A 12 2.87 -4.34 42.27
CA LEU A 12 2.43 -5.08 41.06
C LEU A 12 2.30 -6.60 41.29
N LYS A 13 2.97 -7.18 42.34
CA LYS A 13 2.90 -8.63 42.59
C LYS A 13 1.50 -9.05 43.01
N PRO A 14 0.92 -10.08 42.37
CA PRO A 14 -0.40 -10.61 42.68
C PRO A 14 -0.42 -11.16 44.10
N LYS A 15 -1.09 -10.50 45.02
CA LYS A 15 -1.60 -11.11 46.25
C LYS A 15 -3.00 -11.63 45.94
N ARG A 16 -3.41 -12.69 46.64
CA ARG A 16 -4.67 -13.47 46.45
C ARG A 16 -5.99 -12.66 46.50
N ASN A 17 -5.98 -11.33 46.34
CA ASN A 17 -7.11 -10.41 46.50
C ASN A 17 -7.47 -9.71 45.18
N ALA A 18 -8.66 -9.12 45.08
CA ALA A 18 -9.22 -8.39 43.93
C ALA A 18 -8.31 -7.35 43.27
N VAL A 19 -7.35 -6.76 44.02
CA VAL A 19 -6.33 -5.80 43.50
C VAL A 19 -5.48 -6.42 42.41
N SER A 20 -5.20 -7.72 42.48
CA SER A 20 -4.42 -8.44 41.44
C SER A 20 -5.14 -8.52 40.10
N LEU A 21 -6.46 -8.72 40.10
CA LEU A 21 -7.27 -8.77 38.88
C LEU A 21 -7.30 -7.41 38.18
N ILE A 22 -7.42 -6.32 38.92
CA ILE A 22 -7.49 -4.96 38.37
C ILE A 22 -6.15 -4.57 37.72
N THR A 23 -5.02 -4.85 38.38
CA THR A 23 -3.69 -4.59 37.81
C THR A 23 -3.43 -5.47 36.58
N LEU A 24 -3.84 -6.73 36.62
CA LEU A 24 -3.72 -7.63 35.49
C LEU A 24 -4.54 -7.14 34.29
N SER A 25 -5.77 -6.66 34.51
CA SER A 25 -6.60 -6.11 33.43
C SER A 25 -5.97 -4.89 32.75
N SER A 26 -5.27 -4.04 33.51
CA SER A 26 -4.53 -2.90 32.92
C SER A 26 -3.33 -3.35 32.08
N VAL A 27 -2.54 -4.31 32.59
CA VAL A 27 -1.43 -4.88 31.80
C VAL A 27 -1.97 -5.54 30.54
N LEU A 28 -3.05 -6.31 30.63
CA LEU A 28 -3.69 -6.94 29.48
C LEU A 28 -4.22 -5.90 28.47
N GLY A 29 -4.79 -4.80 28.94
CA GLY A 29 -5.26 -3.72 28.06
C GLY A 29 -4.13 -3.11 27.25
N VAL A 30 -2.99 -2.80 27.88
CA VAL A 30 -1.81 -2.30 27.18
C VAL A 30 -1.24 -3.36 26.23
N THR A 31 -1.12 -4.60 26.71
CA THR A 31 -0.62 -5.74 25.92
C THR A 31 -1.42 -5.95 24.64
N LEU A 32 -2.76 -6.01 24.77
CA LEU A 32 -3.64 -6.17 23.60
C LEU A 32 -3.56 -4.95 22.67
N GLY A 33 -3.56 -3.74 23.24
CA GLY A 33 -3.42 -2.51 22.46
C GLY A 33 -2.16 -2.53 21.61
N VAL A 34 -1.00 -2.78 22.23
CA VAL A 34 0.30 -2.84 21.54
C VAL A 34 0.34 -3.98 20.51
N ALA A 35 -0.16 -5.18 20.87
CA ALA A 35 -0.18 -6.32 19.95
C ALA A 35 -1.01 -6.04 18.69
N VAL A 36 -2.24 -5.54 18.86
CA VAL A 36 -3.13 -5.19 17.74
C VAL A 36 -2.48 -4.14 16.85
N LEU A 37 -1.88 -3.11 17.44
CA LEU A 37 -1.22 -2.05 16.70
C LEU A 37 -0.05 -2.55 15.87
N MET A 38 0.80 -3.38 16.47
CA MET A 38 1.95 -3.98 15.79
C MET A 38 1.49 -4.82 14.60
N VAL A 39 0.44 -5.64 14.77
CA VAL A 39 -0.12 -6.47 13.69
C VAL A 39 -0.68 -5.60 12.58
N VAL A 40 -1.52 -4.62 12.91
CA VAL A 40 -2.16 -3.74 11.91
C VAL A 40 -1.11 -2.95 11.12
N LEU A 41 -0.13 -2.34 11.79
CA LEU A 41 0.92 -1.58 11.09
C LEU A 41 1.81 -2.48 10.25
N ALA A 42 2.18 -3.68 10.73
CA ALA A 42 3.01 -4.61 9.97
C ALA A 42 2.29 -5.10 8.71
N VAL A 43 0.99 -5.44 8.80
CA VAL A 43 0.18 -5.87 7.64
C VAL A 43 0.01 -4.72 6.65
N MET A 44 -0.32 -3.51 7.13
CA MET A 44 -0.44 -2.32 6.26
C MET A 44 0.86 -1.97 5.54
N THR A 45 2.00 -2.03 6.24
CA THR A 45 3.30 -1.77 5.63
C THR A 45 3.62 -2.85 4.61
N GLY A 46 3.43 -4.14 4.95
CA GLY A 46 3.63 -5.25 4.02
C GLY A 46 2.74 -5.16 2.78
N PHE A 47 1.47 -4.79 2.94
CA PHE A 47 0.56 -4.55 1.82
C PHE A 47 1.00 -3.39 0.94
N THR A 48 1.42 -2.27 1.54
CA THR A 48 1.93 -1.11 0.80
C THR A 48 3.19 -1.44 0.00
N ASP A 49 4.12 -2.19 0.60
CA ASP A 49 5.36 -2.60 -0.07
C ASP A 49 5.07 -3.58 -1.21
N LEU A 50 4.16 -4.54 -1.00
CA LEU A 50 3.71 -5.45 -2.05
C LEU A 50 3.04 -4.70 -3.21
N MET A 51 2.16 -3.73 -2.91
CA MET A 51 1.53 -2.92 -3.95
C MET A 51 2.55 -2.14 -4.76
N LYS A 52 3.54 -1.52 -4.12
CA LYS A 52 4.63 -0.82 -4.81
C LYS A 52 5.42 -1.77 -5.70
N GLN A 53 5.78 -2.93 -5.18
CA GLN A 53 6.50 -3.94 -5.96
C GLN A 53 5.70 -4.39 -7.18
N LYS A 54 4.40 -4.69 -7.02
CA LYS A 54 3.52 -5.08 -8.12
C LYS A 54 3.32 -3.97 -9.17
N LEU A 55 3.30 -2.71 -8.76
CA LEU A 55 3.28 -1.59 -9.70
C LEU A 55 4.53 -1.56 -10.56
N VAL A 56 5.70 -1.70 -9.95
CA VAL A 56 6.99 -1.63 -10.64
C VAL A 56 7.23 -2.84 -11.56
N GLU A 57 6.81 -4.05 -11.15
CA GLU A 57 6.93 -5.26 -11.97
C GLU A 57 6.16 -5.19 -13.31
N THR A 58 5.10 -4.36 -13.39
CA THR A 58 4.20 -4.31 -14.55
C THR A 58 4.22 -2.98 -15.29
N GLN A 59 4.99 -2.01 -14.84
CA GLN A 59 5.07 -0.67 -15.44
C GLN A 59 6.54 -0.30 -15.67
N ALA A 60 6.77 0.61 -16.60
CA ALA A 60 8.08 1.23 -16.72
C ALA A 60 8.43 2.01 -15.45
N HIS A 61 9.71 2.02 -15.10
CA HIS A 61 10.19 2.76 -13.91
C HIS A 61 10.02 4.27 -14.07
N PHE A 62 10.11 4.75 -15.29
CA PHE A 62 9.79 6.13 -15.67
C PHE A 62 9.33 6.19 -17.12
N GLN A 63 8.73 7.30 -17.48
CA GLN A 63 8.31 7.55 -18.85
C GLN A 63 8.65 8.99 -19.27
N VAL A 64 8.99 9.13 -20.53
CA VAL A 64 9.27 10.43 -21.16
C VAL A 64 8.17 10.74 -22.14
N ARG A 65 7.53 11.89 -22.01
CA ARG A 65 6.46 12.37 -22.89
C ARG A 65 6.72 13.82 -23.34
N ASP A 66 6.24 14.17 -24.51
CA ASP A 66 6.17 15.56 -24.92
C ASP A 66 5.00 16.25 -24.17
N PRO A 67 5.24 17.30 -23.38
CA PRO A 67 4.20 17.97 -22.60
C PRO A 67 3.19 18.76 -23.45
N TRP A 68 3.57 19.11 -24.68
CA TRP A 68 2.78 19.96 -25.59
C TRP A 68 2.20 19.15 -26.75
N ARG A 69 2.93 18.16 -27.24
CA ARG A 69 2.53 17.31 -28.35
C ARG A 69 2.25 15.92 -27.81
N ARG A 70 1.16 15.32 -28.27
CA ARG A 70 0.82 13.94 -27.87
C ARG A 70 1.73 12.89 -28.50
N VAL A 71 2.69 13.31 -29.34
CA VAL A 71 3.51 12.43 -30.16
C VAL A 71 4.95 12.94 -30.19
N ILE A 72 5.88 12.06 -29.89
CA ILE A 72 7.33 12.24 -30.06
C ILE A 72 7.66 11.77 -31.47
N ARG A 73 8.15 12.68 -32.33
CA ARG A 73 8.43 12.36 -33.74
C ARG A 73 9.65 11.47 -33.92
N ASP A 74 10.67 11.72 -33.12
CA ASP A 74 11.90 10.90 -33.10
C ASP A 74 12.20 10.47 -31.66
N PRO A 75 11.78 9.28 -31.26
CA PRO A 75 12.08 8.74 -29.94
C PRO A 75 13.51 8.22 -29.79
N SER A 76 14.26 8.05 -30.89
CA SER A 76 15.58 7.43 -30.89
C SER A 76 16.60 8.22 -30.06
N GLU A 77 16.59 9.56 -30.19
CA GLU A 77 17.44 10.46 -29.41
C GLU A 77 17.20 10.32 -27.90
N ILE A 78 15.93 10.17 -27.51
CA ILE A 78 15.56 9.98 -26.10
C ILE A 78 16.04 8.63 -25.60
N VAL A 79 15.84 7.57 -26.40
CA VAL A 79 16.29 6.20 -26.05
C VAL A 79 17.80 6.17 -25.86
N GLU A 80 18.56 6.78 -26.78
CA GLU A 80 20.02 6.87 -26.67
C GLU A 80 20.46 7.66 -25.44
N THR A 81 19.81 8.78 -25.15
CA THR A 81 20.09 9.62 -23.98
C THR A 81 19.86 8.83 -22.67
N VAL A 82 18.79 8.04 -22.59
CA VAL A 82 18.51 7.17 -21.43
C VAL A 82 19.57 6.08 -21.28
N ARG A 83 19.94 5.42 -22.39
CA ARG A 83 20.99 4.37 -22.39
C ARG A 83 22.35 4.95 -22.01
N ALA A 84 22.70 6.12 -22.49
CA ALA A 84 23.92 6.84 -22.10
C ALA A 84 23.95 7.27 -20.63
N ALA A 85 22.78 7.39 -19.99
CA ALA A 85 22.65 7.67 -18.56
C ALA A 85 22.63 6.41 -17.67
N GLY A 86 22.79 5.21 -18.25
CA GLY A 86 22.83 3.94 -17.52
C GLY A 86 21.47 3.28 -17.30
N GLY A 87 20.42 3.77 -17.97
CA GLY A 87 19.10 3.12 -18.02
C GLY A 87 18.91 2.31 -19.29
N ASP A 88 17.75 1.69 -19.41
CA ASP A 88 17.26 1.13 -20.66
C ASP A 88 15.94 1.81 -21.07
N ALA A 89 15.61 1.83 -22.35
CA ALA A 89 14.43 2.50 -22.82
C ALA A 89 13.88 1.92 -24.13
N ALA A 90 12.56 1.99 -24.26
CA ALA A 90 11.82 1.58 -25.45
C ALA A 90 10.78 2.63 -25.85
N ALA A 91 10.65 2.84 -27.15
CA ALA A 91 9.57 3.64 -27.72
C ALA A 91 8.25 2.87 -27.65
N VAL A 92 7.17 3.55 -27.21
CA VAL A 92 5.87 2.93 -27.03
C VAL A 92 4.77 3.85 -27.55
N ILE A 93 3.78 3.25 -28.19
CA ILE A 93 2.53 3.91 -28.55
C ILE A 93 1.44 3.42 -27.61
N GLN A 94 0.91 4.32 -26.79
CA GLN A 94 -0.23 4.04 -25.92
C GLN A 94 -1.43 4.86 -26.38
N SER A 95 -2.56 4.22 -26.59
CA SER A 95 -3.81 4.89 -26.90
C SER A 95 -5.02 4.06 -26.46
N PRO A 96 -6.09 4.70 -26.01
CA PRO A 96 -7.39 4.03 -25.97
C PRO A 96 -7.77 3.49 -27.33
N VAL A 97 -8.35 2.30 -27.35
CA VAL A 97 -8.80 1.65 -28.57
C VAL A 97 -10.14 0.95 -28.32
N LEU A 98 -10.95 0.82 -29.37
CA LEU A 98 -12.16 0.01 -29.31
C LEU A 98 -11.92 -1.29 -30.06
N VAL A 99 -12.33 -2.39 -29.46
CA VAL A 99 -12.24 -3.70 -30.09
C VAL A 99 -13.63 -4.19 -30.43
N GLN A 100 -13.82 -4.57 -31.67
CA GLN A 100 -15.07 -5.16 -32.14
C GLN A 100 -14.88 -6.64 -32.48
N ARG A 101 -15.82 -7.46 -31.99
CA ARG A 101 -15.97 -8.82 -32.40
C ARG A 101 -17.45 -9.12 -32.75
N GLY A 102 -17.70 -9.38 -33.97
CA GLY A 102 -19.08 -9.57 -34.45
C GLY A 102 -19.93 -8.31 -34.17
N ARG A 103 -20.90 -8.42 -33.25
CA ARG A 103 -21.76 -7.30 -32.84
C ARG A 103 -21.37 -6.66 -31.52
N GLU A 104 -20.42 -7.24 -30.82
CA GLU A 104 -19.94 -6.72 -29.52
C GLU A 104 -18.82 -5.71 -29.73
N LEU A 105 -18.89 -4.59 -29.00
CA LEU A 105 -17.90 -3.52 -28.99
C LEU A 105 -17.41 -3.30 -27.55
N ASP A 106 -16.10 -3.42 -27.34
CA ASP A 106 -15.47 -3.15 -26.08
C ASP A 106 -14.71 -1.80 -26.14
N MET A 107 -15.05 -0.88 -25.23
CA MET A 107 -14.60 0.52 -25.27
C MET A 107 -13.52 0.88 -24.25
N GLN A 108 -13.20 -0.01 -23.31
CA GLN A 108 -12.31 0.29 -22.19
C GLN A 108 -10.94 -0.39 -22.33
N LEU A 109 -10.35 -0.32 -23.51
CA LEU A 109 -9.12 -1.01 -23.81
C LEU A 109 -8.00 -0.02 -24.11
N LEU A 110 -6.80 -0.37 -23.69
CA LEU A 110 -5.57 0.36 -23.92
C LEU A 110 -4.69 -0.44 -24.87
N LEU A 111 -4.44 0.12 -26.04
CA LEU A 111 -3.50 -0.42 -26.99
C LEU A 111 -2.08 -0.07 -26.57
N PHE A 112 -1.21 -1.06 -26.57
CA PHE A 112 0.24 -0.90 -26.45
C PHE A 112 0.90 -1.32 -27.75
N GLY A 113 1.36 -0.35 -28.53
CA GLY A 113 2.24 -0.56 -29.68
C GLY A 113 3.68 -0.62 -29.22
N THR A 114 4.34 -1.75 -29.38
CA THR A 114 5.73 -1.97 -28.95
C THR A 114 6.38 -3.13 -29.76
N GLY A 115 7.67 -3.37 -29.53
CA GLY A 115 8.38 -4.52 -30.11
C GLY A 115 8.21 -5.80 -29.26
N ALA A 116 8.21 -6.97 -29.90
CA ALA A 116 8.14 -8.25 -29.19
C ALA A 116 9.35 -8.47 -28.27
N GLU A 117 10.52 -8.01 -28.67
CA GLU A 117 11.75 -8.10 -27.86
C GLU A 117 11.68 -7.24 -26.59
N GLU A 118 11.07 -6.05 -26.68
CA GLU A 118 10.89 -5.17 -25.55
C GLU A 118 9.92 -5.77 -24.52
N LEU A 119 8.86 -6.45 -24.97
CA LEU A 119 7.95 -7.19 -24.08
C LEU A 119 8.67 -8.32 -23.35
N ARG A 120 9.52 -9.08 -24.08
CA ARG A 120 10.29 -10.18 -23.48
C ARG A 120 11.25 -9.67 -22.42
N LYS A 121 11.92 -8.56 -22.69
CA LYS A 121 12.98 -8.01 -21.84
C LYS A 121 12.42 -7.38 -20.55
N HIS A 122 11.29 -6.68 -20.63
CA HIS A 122 10.83 -5.81 -19.55
C HIS A 122 9.59 -6.28 -18.82
N LEU A 123 8.80 -7.18 -19.41
CA LEU A 123 7.57 -7.69 -18.82
C LEU A 123 7.59 -9.20 -18.56
N GLU A 124 8.77 -9.83 -18.61
CA GLU A 124 8.93 -11.29 -18.44
C GLU A 124 7.89 -12.09 -19.27
N PHE A 125 7.62 -11.62 -20.48
CA PHE A 125 6.51 -12.09 -21.30
C PHE A 125 6.58 -13.58 -21.66
N ASP A 126 7.79 -14.16 -21.62
CA ASP A 126 7.97 -15.60 -21.85
C ASP A 126 7.27 -16.44 -20.75
N THR A 127 7.22 -15.93 -19.52
CA THR A 127 6.49 -16.59 -18.42
C THR A 127 5.00 -16.22 -18.38
N ALA A 128 4.66 -15.04 -18.89
CA ALA A 128 3.28 -14.56 -18.94
C ALA A 128 2.47 -15.18 -20.09
N LEU A 129 3.13 -15.62 -21.18
CA LEU A 129 2.46 -16.22 -22.33
C LEU A 129 1.86 -17.57 -21.96
N ARG A 130 0.54 -17.69 -22.11
CA ARG A 130 -0.22 -18.93 -21.78
C ARG A 130 -0.50 -19.80 -22.99
N ARG A 131 -0.72 -19.18 -24.16
CA ARG A 131 -1.02 -19.88 -25.42
C ARG A 131 -0.50 -19.08 -26.60
N GLY A 132 -0.12 -19.75 -27.68
CA GLY A 132 0.38 -19.13 -28.91
C GLY A 132 1.86 -18.78 -28.84
N MET A 133 2.25 -17.74 -29.54
CA MET A 133 3.63 -17.27 -29.63
C MET A 133 3.71 -15.76 -29.42
N LEU A 134 4.85 -15.28 -28.96
CA LEU A 134 5.16 -13.86 -28.86
C LEU A 134 5.61 -13.33 -30.22
N SER A 135 4.65 -12.95 -31.03
CA SER A 135 4.86 -12.31 -32.33
C SER A 135 3.98 -11.08 -32.44
N LEU A 136 4.55 -9.99 -32.91
CA LEU A 136 3.92 -8.70 -33.20
C LEU A 136 4.35 -8.23 -34.58
N GLU A 137 4.25 -9.12 -35.56
CA GLU A 137 4.45 -8.76 -36.96
C GLU A 137 3.23 -7.99 -37.49
N LYS A 138 3.21 -7.71 -38.79
CA LYS A 138 2.15 -6.89 -39.38
C LYS A 138 0.75 -7.50 -39.16
N ASN A 139 -0.15 -6.68 -38.59
CA ASN A 139 -1.53 -7.05 -38.26
C ASN A 139 -1.63 -8.23 -37.25
N GLU A 140 -0.71 -8.33 -36.34
CA GLU A 140 -0.75 -9.29 -35.27
C GLU A 140 -1.03 -8.63 -33.91
N ALA A 141 -1.77 -9.33 -33.06
CA ALA A 141 -2.14 -8.84 -31.74
C ALA A 141 -1.98 -9.94 -30.68
N ILE A 142 -1.56 -9.52 -29.47
CA ILE A 142 -1.52 -10.37 -28.28
C ILE A 142 -2.54 -9.82 -27.29
N ILE A 143 -3.44 -10.70 -26.83
CA ILE A 143 -4.53 -10.36 -25.91
C ILE A 143 -4.40 -11.15 -24.60
N SER A 144 -5.06 -10.68 -23.54
CA SER A 144 -5.04 -11.40 -22.27
C SER A 144 -5.99 -12.62 -22.26
N THR A 145 -5.75 -13.51 -21.28
CA THR A 145 -6.67 -14.63 -21.00
C THR A 145 -8.08 -14.15 -20.66
N HIS A 146 -8.20 -13.00 -19.98
CA HIS A 146 -9.47 -12.38 -19.61
C HIS A 146 -10.25 -11.92 -20.88
N MET A 147 -9.57 -11.23 -21.79
CA MET A 147 -10.14 -10.80 -23.06
C MET A 147 -10.51 -11.99 -23.93
N ALA A 148 -9.62 -12.99 -24.03
CA ALA A 148 -9.84 -14.21 -24.79
C ALA A 148 -11.09 -14.96 -24.30
N ALA A 149 -11.27 -15.11 -22.99
CA ALA A 149 -12.45 -15.73 -22.40
C ALA A 149 -13.73 -14.91 -22.63
N ARG A 150 -13.64 -13.58 -22.41
CA ARG A 150 -14.78 -12.67 -22.57
C ARG A 150 -15.29 -12.61 -24.01
N TRP A 151 -14.39 -12.56 -24.97
CA TRP A 151 -14.76 -12.50 -26.40
C TRP A 151 -14.90 -13.87 -27.03
N GLY A 152 -14.56 -14.96 -26.32
CA GLY A 152 -14.51 -16.34 -26.85
C GLY A 152 -13.53 -16.47 -28.01
N VAL A 153 -12.37 -15.76 -27.99
CA VAL A 153 -11.35 -15.72 -29.04
C VAL A 153 -10.24 -16.72 -28.72
N LYS A 154 -9.72 -17.35 -29.74
CA LYS A 154 -8.58 -18.27 -29.67
C LYS A 154 -7.41 -17.72 -30.49
N VAL A 155 -6.24 -18.30 -30.31
CA VAL A 155 -5.09 -18.05 -31.19
C VAL A 155 -5.45 -18.39 -32.62
N GLY A 156 -5.17 -17.48 -33.55
CA GLY A 156 -5.51 -17.55 -34.96
C GLY A 156 -6.84 -16.85 -35.33
N ASP A 157 -7.67 -16.50 -34.38
CA ASP A 157 -8.90 -15.74 -34.63
C ASP A 157 -8.58 -14.26 -34.93
N LYS A 158 -9.53 -13.60 -35.61
CA LYS A 158 -9.42 -12.20 -36.00
C LYS A 158 -10.26 -11.29 -35.11
N ILE A 159 -9.72 -10.15 -34.78
CA ILE A 159 -10.38 -9.05 -34.06
C ILE A 159 -10.28 -7.76 -34.87
N LEU A 160 -11.25 -6.88 -34.70
CA LEU A 160 -11.28 -5.59 -35.38
C LEU A 160 -10.94 -4.49 -34.38
N LEU A 161 -9.91 -3.71 -34.70
CA LEU A 161 -9.51 -2.56 -33.89
C LEU A 161 -9.99 -1.26 -34.52
N HIS A 162 -10.57 -0.40 -33.69
CA HIS A 162 -11.05 0.90 -34.08
C HIS A 162 -10.29 2.01 -33.39
N SER A 163 -9.78 2.95 -34.16
CA SER A 163 -9.22 4.19 -33.62
C SER A 163 -10.35 5.15 -33.19
N PRO A 164 -10.39 5.59 -31.92
CA PRO A 164 -11.37 6.57 -31.47
C PRO A 164 -11.32 7.87 -32.28
N LYS A 165 -10.12 8.27 -32.70
CA LYS A 165 -9.91 9.48 -33.50
C LYS A 165 -10.59 9.36 -34.88
N ARG A 166 -10.45 8.22 -35.55
CA ARG A 166 -11.11 7.96 -36.83
C ARG A 166 -12.63 7.86 -36.66
N LEU A 167 -13.11 7.24 -35.58
CA LEU A 167 -14.55 7.16 -35.30
C LEU A 167 -15.16 8.54 -35.05
N THR A 168 -14.50 9.41 -34.30
CA THR A 168 -14.99 10.77 -34.06
C THR A 168 -14.98 11.65 -35.32
N SER A 169 -14.12 11.36 -36.29
CA SER A 169 -14.12 12.08 -37.58
C SER A 169 -15.30 11.73 -38.49
N LEU A 170 -15.96 10.58 -38.23
CA LEU A 170 -17.18 10.19 -38.98
C LEU A 170 -18.41 10.99 -38.58
N VAL A 171 -18.41 11.62 -37.42
CA VAL A 171 -19.56 12.33 -36.88
C VAL A 171 -19.24 13.82 -36.78
N ARG A 172 -20.10 14.64 -37.37
CA ARG A 172 -20.06 16.10 -37.25
C ARG A 172 -21.21 16.54 -36.35
N PHE A 173 -20.89 17.32 -35.32
CA PHE A 173 -21.90 17.92 -34.47
C PHE A 173 -22.42 19.22 -35.14
N LYS A 174 -23.73 19.32 -35.27
CA LYS A 174 -24.38 20.55 -35.74
C LYS A 174 -24.47 21.58 -34.61
N PRO A 175 -24.57 22.88 -34.95
CA PRO A 175 -24.75 23.94 -33.96
C PRO A 175 -26.03 23.80 -33.12
N ASP A 176 -27.02 23.08 -33.64
CA ASP A 176 -28.30 22.76 -32.97
C ASP A 176 -28.23 21.56 -32.01
N GLY A 177 -27.03 20.96 -31.83
CA GLY A 177 -26.81 19.75 -31.01
C GLY A 177 -27.12 18.43 -31.73
N GLY A 178 -27.53 18.47 -32.99
CA GLY A 178 -27.73 17.29 -33.82
C GLY A 178 -26.40 16.64 -34.24
N MET A 179 -26.44 15.35 -34.56
CA MET A 179 -25.30 14.64 -35.14
C MET A 179 -25.61 14.29 -36.59
N GLU A 180 -24.64 14.50 -37.47
CA GLU A 180 -24.72 14.00 -38.85
C GLU A 180 -23.43 13.27 -39.23
N ILE A 181 -23.52 12.36 -40.19
CA ILE A 181 -22.35 11.70 -40.77
C ILE A 181 -21.59 12.73 -41.57
N ASN A 182 -20.30 12.86 -41.32
CA ASN A 182 -19.44 13.77 -42.03
C ASN A 182 -19.31 13.33 -43.50
N PRO A 183 -19.84 14.09 -44.48
CA PRO A 183 -19.82 13.68 -45.89
C PRO A 183 -18.38 13.66 -46.47
N ASP A 184 -17.45 14.35 -45.84
CA ASP A 184 -16.04 14.38 -46.25
C ASP A 184 -15.23 13.22 -45.62
N SER A 185 -15.86 12.36 -44.80
CA SER A 185 -15.17 11.21 -44.21
C SER A 185 -14.93 10.15 -45.28
N SER A 186 -13.67 9.74 -45.44
CA SER A 186 -13.33 8.54 -46.20
C SER A 186 -14.01 7.31 -45.61
N ALA A 187 -14.32 6.32 -46.46
CA ALA A 187 -14.93 5.07 -45.99
C ALA A 187 -14.13 4.47 -44.82
N TYR A 188 -14.75 4.44 -43.66
CA TYR A 188 -14.11 3.92 -42.46
C TYR A 188 -14.08 2.40 -42.51
N LEU A 189 -12.87 1.85 -42.52
CA LEU A 189 -12.63 0.42 -42.37
C LEU A 189 -11.87 0.18 -41.07
N PRO A 190 -12.37 -0.66 -40.17
CA PRO A 190 -11.61 -1.08 -39.00
C PRO A 190 -10.38 -1.87 -39.44
N SER A 191 -9.32 -1.79 -38.65
CA SER A 191 -8.12 -2.59 -38.91
C SER A 191 -8.29 -3.99 -38.34
N GLU A 192 -8.05 -5.01 -39.17
CA GLU A 192 -8.17 -6.42 -38.80
C GLU A 192 -6.82 -6.92 -38.25
N PHE A 193 -6.85 -7.54 -37.05
CA PHE A 193 -5.69 -8.11 -36.40
C PHE A 193 -5.93 -9.60 -36.11
N THR A 194 -4.89 -10.42 -36.31
CA THR A 194 -4.89 -11.84 -35.98
C THR A 194 -4.30 -12.01 -34.57
N VAL A 195 -4.97 -12.75 -33.72
CA VAL A 195 -4.49 -13.06 -32.38
C VAL A 195 -3.43 -14.15 -32.45
N THR A 196 -2.16 -13.78 -32.16
CA THR A 196 -1.01 -14.68 -32.19
C THR A 196 -0.67 -15.27 -30.84
N GLY A 197 -0.99 -14.55 -29.76
CA GLY A 197 -0.69 -14.97 -28.40
C GLY A 197 -1.76 -14.57 -27.38
N ILE A 198 -1.86 -15.38 -26.33
CA ILE A 198 -2.74 -15.13 -25.19
C ILE A 198 -1.88 -15.12 -23.94
N TYR A 199 -1.84 -13.98 -23.22
CA TYR A 199 -1.03 -13.76 -22.05
C TYR A 199 -1.83 -13.63 -20.76
N SER A 200 -1.16 -13.78 -19.61
CA SER A 200 -1.67 -13.40 -18.29
C SER A 200 -0.48 -13.05 -17.40
N ILE A 201 -0.41 -11.79 -17.01
CA ILE A 201 0.57 -11.27 -16.05
C ILE A 201 0.09 -11.50 -14.61
N GLY A 202 -1.20 -11.83 -14.43
CA GLY A 202 -1.81 -12.04 -13.11
C GLY A 202 -2.23 -10.74 -12.42
N LYS A 203 -2.26 -9.60 -13.14
CA LYS A 203 -2.78 -8.33 -12.65
C LYS A 203 -4.11 -8.03 -13.32
N TYR A 204 -5.20 -8.18 -12.56
CA TYR A 204 -6.57 -8.13 -13.07
C TYR A 204 -6.86 -6.89 -13.94
N ASP A 205 -6.51 -5.68 -13.46
CA ASP A 205 -6.77 -4.45 -14.20
C ASP A 205 -5.97 -4.35 -15.50
N PHE A 206 -4.73 -4.87 -15.49
CA PHE A 206 -3.87 -4.93 -16.66
C PHE A 206 -4.38 -5.98 -17.65
N ASP A 207 -4.60 -7.21 -17.19
CA ASP A 207 -5.11 -8.31 -18.01
C ASP A 207 -6.52 -8.01 -18.57
N ARG A 208 -7.30 -7.18 -17.90
CA ARG A 208 -8.62 -6.78 -18.36
C ARG A 208 -8.59 -5.73 -19.47
N SER A 209 -7.59 -4.86 -19.49
CA SER A 209 -7.64 -3.62 -20.28
C SER A 209 -6.56 -3.48 -21.34
N VAL A 210 -5.45 -4.22 -21.28
CA VAL A 210 -4.29 -4.02 -22.16
C VAL A 210 -4.23 -5.06 -23.26
N LEU A 211 -4.02 -4.62 -24.50
CA LEU A 211 -3.67 -5.46 -25.64
C LEU A 211 -2.40 -4.94 -26.33
N PHE A 212 -1.62 -5.83 -26.91
CA PHE A 212 -0.36 -5.50 -27.58
C PHE A 212 -0.45 -5.69 -29.06
N VAL A 213 0.15 -4.78 -29.81
CA VAL A 213 0.34 -4.84 -31.27
C VAL A 213 1.74 -4.36 -31.62
N GLY A 214 2.18 -4.55 -32.85
CA GLY A 214 3.42 -3.96 -33.36
C GLY A 214 3.37 -2.43 -33.31
N ILE A 215 4.51 -1.79 -33.03
CA ILE A 215 4.56 -0.33 -32.91
C ILE A 215 4.16 0.37 -34.21
N ASP A 216 4.52 -0.22 -35.34
CA ASP A 216 4.20 0.31 -36.67
C ASP A 216 2.71 0.19 -36.98
N ASP A 217 2.09 -0.93 -36.62
CA ASP A 217 0.64 -1.14 -36.76
C ASP A 217 -0.14 -0.17 -35.85
N ALA A 218 0.37 0.08 -34.63
CA ALA A 218 -0.22 1.07 -33.74
C ALA A 218 -0.14 2.48 -34.31
N ALA A 219 0.98 2.84 -34.96
CA ALA A 219 1.15 4.12 -35.63
C ALA A 219 0.17 4.24 -36.82
N GLU A 220 0.05 3.21 -37.65
CA GLU A 220 -0.89 3.16 -38.78
C GLU A 220 -2.35 3.26 -38.31
N LEU A 221 -2.74 2.50 -37.27
CA LEU A 221 -4.10 2.53 -36.72
C LEU A 221 -4.50 3.91 -36.20
N LEU A 222 -3.54 4.66 -35.62
CA LEU A 222 -3.79 5.94 -34.94
C LEU A 222 -3.50 7.16 -35.84
N ASP A 223 -3.14 6.97 -37.11
CA ASP A 223 -2.70 8.03 -38.05
C ASP A 223 -1.53 8.85 -37.47
N LEU A 224 -0.54 8.18 -36.91
CA LEU A 224 0.69 8.80 -36.39
C LEU A 224 1.79 8.77 -37.46
N PRO A 225 2.75 9.72 -37.43
CA PRO A 225 3.91 9.66 -38.28
C PRO A 225 4.69 8.37 -38.07
N TRP A 226 5.23 7.83 -39.17
CA TRP A 226 6.07 6.63 -39.10
C TRP A 226 7.30 6.83 -38.21
N GLY A 227 7.63 5.85 -37.39
CA GLY A 227 8.75 5.94 -36.45
C GLY A 227 8.50 6.82 -35.22
N SER A 228 7.28 7.36 -35.05
CA SER A 228 6.93 8.16 -33.87
C SER A 228 6.45 7.29 -32.72
N ALA A 229 6.44 7.88 -31.51
CA ALA A 229 5.93 7.25 -30.30
C ALA A 229 5.05 8.24 -29.51
N THR A 230 4.15 7.74 -28.65
CA THR A 230 3.42 8.60 -27.71
C THR A 230 4.21 8.83 -26.43
N SER A 231 5.10 7.89 -26.10
CA SER A 231 5.98 7.96 -24.94
C SER A 231 7.22 7.08 -25.15
N VAL A 232 8.28 7.38 -24.41
CA VAL A 232 9.41 6.49 -24.25
C VAL A 232 9.38 5.97 -22.82
N PHE A 233 9.27 4.65 -22.68
CA PHE A 233 9.35 3.97 -21.40
C PHE A 233 10.80 3.73 -21.04
N GLY A 234 11.13 3.87 -19.75
CA GLY A 234 12.47 3.68 -19.27
C GLY A 234 12.55 2.83 -18.02
N TRP A 235 13.62 2.07 -17.91
CA TRP A 235 13.96 1.19 -16.79
C TRP A 235 15.34 1.56 -16.26
N GLY A 236 15.41 1.86 -14.96
CA GLY A 236 16.67 2.05 -14.24
C GLY A 236 17.11 0.75 -13.56
N PRO A 237 18.36 0.71 -13.06
CA PRO A 237 18.87 -0.46 -12.32
C PRO A 237 18.06 -0.81 -11.07
N ASP A 238 17.60 0.22 -10.33
CA ASP A 238 16.71 0.07 -9.18
C ASP A 238 15.52 1.03 -9.32
N PRO A 239 14.28 0.51 -9.38
CA PRO A 239 13.08 1.33 -9.51
C PRO A 239 12.78 2.21 -8.30
N PHE A 240 13.35 1.89 -7.13
CA PHE A 240 13.14 2.61 -5.87
C PHE A 240 14.24 3.65 -5.59
N GLU A 241 15.43 3.50 -6.21
CA GLU A 241 16.58 4.38 -6.03
C GLU A 241 17.05 5.04 -7.34
N GLN A 242 16.14 5.73 -8.06
CA GLN A 242 16.45 6.32 -9.37
C GLN A 242 16.56 7.86 -9.38
N LYS A 243 16.68 8.49 -8.20
CA LYS A 243 16.67 9.96 -8.07
C LYS A 243 17.75 10.64 -8.92
N GLU A 244 18.98 10.13 -8.91
CA GLU A 244 20.11 10.70 -9.67
C GLU A 244 19.92 10.49 -11.18
N LEU A 245 19.44 9.31 -11.60
CA LEU A 245 19.13 9.04 -13.01
C LEU A 245 18.06 9.99 -13.50
N ILE A 246 16.95 10.11 -12.78
CA ILE A 246 15.82 10.97 -13.16
C ILE A 246 16.23 12.46 -13.19
N LYS A 247 17.07 12.91 -12.25
CA LYS A 247 17.62 14.27 -12.25
C LYS A 247 18.44 14.52 -13.51
N THR A 248 19.37 13.63 -13.84
CA THR A 248 20.22 13.71 -15.04
C THR A 248 19.36 13.73 -16.30
N LEU A 249 18.32 12.89 -16.37
CA LEU A 249 17.43 12.86 -17.53
C LEU A 249 16.59 14.13 -17.65
N ARG A 250 16.10 14.69 -16.55
CA ARG A 250 15.37 15.99 -16.57
C ARG A 250 16.25 17.15 -17.03
N GLU A 251 17.53 17.12 -16.67
CA GLU A 251 18.51 18.14 -17.13
C GLU A 251 18.81 18.02 -18.64
N LYS A 252 19.02 16.78 -19.13
CA LYS A 252 19.36 16.52 -20.53
C LYS A 252 18.14 16.63 -21.46
N LEU A 253 16.99 16.22 -21.02
CA LEU A 253 15.72 16.18 -21.76
C LEU A 253 14.78 17.32 -21.38
N GLY A 254 15.30 18.52 -21.13
CA GLY A 254 14.54 19.67 -20.57
C GLY A 254 13.29 20.08 -21.35
N SER A 255 13.15 19.72 -22.63
CA SER A 255 11.95 19.94 -23.44
C SER A 255 10.87 18.87 -23.23
N TYR A 256 11.20 17.75 -22.60
CA TYR A 256 10.30 16.63 -22.35
C TYR A 256 9.96 16.51 -20.87
N ARG A 257 8.81 15.93 -20.61
CA ARG A 257 8.38 15.60 -19.24
C ARG A 257 8.83 14.19 -18.88
N VAL A 258 9.70 14.09 -17.88
CA VAL A 258 10.13 12.81 -17.29
C VAL A 258 9.32 12.57 -16.03
N SER A 259 8.42 11.60 -16.06
CA SER A 259 7.56 11.18 -14.93
C SER A 259 8.01 9.81 -14.43
N THR A 260 8.15 9.65 -13.13
CA THR A 260 8.46 8.35 -12.51
C THR A 260 7.19 7.52 -12.33
N TRP A 261 7.33 6.22 -12.05
CA TRP A 261 6.22 5.37 -11.68
C TRP A 261 5.47 5.89 -10.43
N GLU A 262 6.19 6.56 -9.51
CA GLU A 262 5.59 7.23 -8.35
C GLU A 262 4.74 8.45 -8.77
N ASP A 263 5.23 9.25 -9.74
CA ASP A 263 4.48 10.40 -10.27
C ASP A 263 3.17 9.96 -10.94
N GLU A 264 3.22 8.87 -11.73
CA GLU A 264 2.04 8.31 -12.41
C GLU A 264 1.04 7.67 -11.44
N ASN A 265 1.52 7.09 -10.34
CA ASN A 265 0.69 6.46 -9.31
C ASN A 265 0.50 7.34 -8.06
N LYS A 266 0.75 8.64 -8.16
CA LYS A 266 0.73 9.57 -7.03
C LYS A 266 -0.59 9.55 -6.26
N GLN A 267 -1.72 9.41 -6.94
CA GLN A 267 -3.03 9.34 -6.29
C GLN A 267 -3.14 8.09 -5.42
N LEU A 268 -2.79 6.92 -5.94
CA LEU A 268 -2.79 5.66 -5.18
C LEU A 268 -1.83 5.72 -3.99
N LEU A 269 -0.59 6.16 -4.22
CA LEU A 269 0.41 6.29 -3.17
C LEU A 269 0.00 7.30 -2.08
N SER A 270 -0.70 8.38 -2.47
CA SER A 270 -1.24 9.35 -1.51
C SER A 270 -2.35 8.76 -0.65
N VAL A 271 -3.23 7.92 -1.21
CA VAL A 271 -4.27 7.20 -0.47
C VAL A 271 -3.65 6.26 0.55
N LEU A 272 -2.65 5.45 0.15
CA LEU A 272 -1.93 4.55 1.05
C LEU A 272 -1.23 5.32 2.19
N ALA A 273 -0.64 6.50 1.88
CA ALA A 273 -0.01 7.34 2.89
C ALA A 273 -1.03 7.98 3.85
N VAL A 274 -2.23 8.33 3.39
CA VAL A 274 -3.32 8.81 4.24
C VAL A 274 -3.83 7.69 5.12
N GLU A 275 -4.02 6.50 4.57
CA GLU A 275 -4.46 5.32 5.31
C GLU A 275 -3.48 4.97 6.44
N LYS A 276 -2.16 4.93 6.16
CA LYS A 276 -1.14 4.73 7.20
C LYS A 276 -1.24 5.80 8.30
N ARG A 277 -1.44 7.07 7.94
CA ARG A 277 -1.64 8.15 8.92
C ARG A 277 -2.91 7.97 9.76
N MET A 278 -4.02 7.54 9.16
CA MET A 278 -5.25 7.23 9.89
C MET A 278 -5.03 6.09 10.90
N MET A 279 -4.26 5.07 10.55
CA MET A 279 -3.90 3.99 11.48
C MET A 279 -3.11 4.53 12.69
N PHE A 280 -2.19 5.49 12.49
CA PHE A 280 -1.51 6.16 13.61
C PHE A 280 -2.46 6.95 14.51
N PHE A 281 -3.48 7.60 13.96
CA PHE A 281 -4.51 8.25 14.78
C PHE A 281 -5.32 7.25 15.60
N LEU A 282 -5.78 6.15 14.99
CA LEU A 282 -6.46 5.08 15.72
C LEU A 282 -5.58 4.51 16.83
N LEU A 283 -4.29 4.35 16.57
CA LEU A 283 -3.27 3.96 17.54
C LEU A 283 -3.30 4.87 18.77
N ILE A 284 -3.23 6.18 18.56
CA ILE A 284 -3.25 7.16 19.67
C ILE A 284 -4.52 6.97 20.51
N PHE A 285 -5.69 6.78 19.90
CA PHE A 285 -6.94 6.55 20.62
C PHE A 285 -6.92 5.24 21.42
N ILE A 286 -6.42 4.14 20.87
CA ILE A 286 -6.34 2.86 21.59
C ILE A 286 -5.42 2.98 22.80
N VAL A 287 -4.24 3.62 22.65
CA VAL A 287 -3.31 3.83 23.77
C VAL A 287 -3.88 4.79 24.79
N LEU A 288 -4.64 5.80 24.36
CA LEU A 288 -5.32 6.73 25.26
C LEU A 288 -6.38 6.00 26.11
N VAL A 289 -7.16 5.12 25.53
CA VAL A 289 -8.11 4.26 26.26
C VAL A 289 -7.37 3.37 27.27
N ALA A 290 -6.23 2.78 26.88
CA ALA A 290 -5.38 2.02 27.80
C ALA A 290 -4.85 2.89 28.93
N ALA A 291 -4.44 4.14 28.69
CA ALA A 291 -3.97 5.09 29.71
C ALA A 291 -5.11 5.42 30.70
N PHE A 292 -6.35 5.63 30.22
CA PHE A 292 -7.50 5.80 31.12
C PHE A 292 -7.77 4.57 31.98
N SER A 293 -7.64 3.38 31.42
CA SER A 293 -7.74 2.13 32.19
C SER A 293 -6.72 2.05 33.32
N ILE A 294 -5.47 2.43 33.03
CA ILE A 294 -4.40 2.51 34.03
C ILE A 294 -4.71 3.55 35.10
N THR A 295 -5.19 4.74 34.71
CA THR A 295 -5.60 5.78 35.65
C THR A 295 -6.64 5.26 36.64
N ASN A 296 -7.70 4.61 36.15
CA ASN A 296 -8.73 4.03 36.99
C ASN A 296 -8.20 2.95 37.93
N THR A 297 -7.32 2.08 37.43
CA THR A 297 -6.67 1.05 38.20
C THR A 297 -5.81 1.64 39.33
N LEU A 298 -5.01 2.65 39.01
CA LEU A 298 -4.15 3.30 39.99
C LEU A 298 -4.94 4.09 41.02
N VAL A 299 -6.02 4.76 40.62
CA VAL A 299 -6.95 5.42 41.56
C VAL A 299 -7.47 4.39 42.56
N THR A 300 -7.98 3.25 42.10
CA THR A 300 -8.46 2.16 42.95
C THR A 300 -7.35 1.61 43.85
N SER A 301 -6.15 1.42 43.31
CA SER A 301 -4.96 0.97 44.06
C SER A 301 -4.60 1.95 45.18
N VAL A 302 -4.65 3.28 44.92
CA VAL A 302 -4.41 4.31 45.92
C VAL A 302 -5.43 4.22 47.05
N TYR A 303 -6.74 4.12 46.73
CA TYR A 303 -7.78 3.97 47.76
C TYR A 303 -7.55 2.74 48.65
N GLN A 304 -7.27 1.60 48.07
CA GLN A 304 -7.05 0.34 48.80
C GLN A 304 -5.77 0.36 49.63
N LYS A 305 -4.76 1.19 49.25
CA LYS A 305 -3.50 1.31 49.94
C LYS A 305 -3.35 2.58 50.79
N THR A 306 -4.46 3.29 51.00
CA THR A 306 -4.50 4.54 51.74
C THR A 306 -3.81 4.44 53.09
N ARG A 307 -4.04 3.31 53.86
CA ARG A 307 -3.42 3.05 55.16
C ARG A 307 -1.90 2.83 55.06
N GLU A 308 -1.45 2.09 54.02
CA GLU A 308 -0.02 1.82 53.79
C GLU A 308 0.70 3.15 53.39
N ILE A 309 0.07 4.03 52.58
CA ILE A 309 0.54 5.32 52.20
C ILE A 309 0.66 6.25 53.46
N GLY A 310 -0.41 6.24 54.27
CA GLY A 310 -0.40 7.02 55.55
C GLY A 310 0.73 6.59 56.47
N LEU A 311 0.97 5.30 56.59
CA LEU A 311 2.11 4.76 57.40
C LEU A 311 3.46 5.21 56.83
N LEU A 312 3.66 5.11 55.52
CA LEU A 312 4.91 5.57 54.89
C LEU A 312 5.15 7.05 55.12
N LYS A 313 4.12 7.89 55.04
CA LYS A 313 4.22 9.32 55.30
C LYS A 313 4.47 9.62 56.78
N ALA A 314 3.85 8.89 57.68
CA ALA A 314 4.12 8.98 59.13
C ALA A 314 5.56 8.60 59.51
N LEU A 315 6.20 7.69 58.75
CA LEU A 315 7.60 7.32 58.86
C LEU A 315 8.57 8.30 58.18
N GLY A 316 8.04 9.40 57.63
CA GLY A 316 8.85 10.46 57.04
C GLY A 316 8.98 10.43 55.49
N ALA A 317 8.20 9.63 54.79
CA ALA A 317 8.21 9.69 53.35
C ALA A 317 7.55 11.00 52.85
N GLY A 318 8.31 11.81 52.11
CA GLY A 318 7.79 13.04 51.50
C GLY A 318 6.87 12.78 50.33
N ASP A 319 6.04 13.78 49.95
CA ASP A 319 5.05 13.70 48.85
C ASP A 319 5.68 13.28 47.52
N GLY A 320 6.91 13.77 47.24
CA GLY A 320 7.65 13.39 46.02
C GLY A 320 8.05 11.91 45.99
N ALA A 321 8.27 11.26 47.14
CA ALA A 321 8.60 9.84 47.19
C ALA A 321 7.37 9.01 46.89
N VAL A 322 6.18 9.37 47.43
CA VAL A 322 4.91 8.73 47.15
C VAL A 322 4.54 8.88 45.67
N THR A 323 4.67 10.12 45.15
CA THR A 323 4.41 10.35 43.69
C THR A 323 5.28 9.46 42.81
N ARG A 324 6.57 9.38 43.09
CA ARG A 324 7.51 8.54 42.30
C ARG A 324 7.15 7.05 42.34
N ILE A 325 6.67 6.52 43.46
CA ILE A 325 6.26 5.12 43.57
C ILE A 325 5.12 4.81 42.58
N PHE A 326 4.06 5.62 42.53
CA PHE A 326 2.92 5.39 41.64
C PHE A 326 3.22 5.70 40.16
N VAL A 327 4.04 6.71 39.87
CA VAL A 327 4.53 7.00 38.51
C VAL A 327 5.39 5.82 38.00
N LEU A 328 6.30 5.30 38.83
CA LEU A 328 7.08 4.11 38.50
C LEU A 328 6.21 2.88 38.30
N GLN A 329 5.11 2.74 39.03
CA GLN A 329 4.15 1.66 38.80
C GLN A 329 3.51 1.76 37.40
N GLY A 330 3.07 2.95 36.98
CA GLY A 330 2.57 3.19 35.62
C GLY A 330 3.62 2.92 34.55
N PHE A 331 4.86 3.36 34.77
CA PHE A 331 6.00 3.07 33.91
C PHE A 331 6.22 1.54 33.76
N LEU A 332 6.24 0.80 34.86
CA LEU A 332 6.41 -0.65 34.84
C LEU A 332 5.28 -1.36 34.12
N ILE A 333 4.02 -0.94 34.32
CA ILE A 333 2.86 -1.45 33.56
C ILE A 333 3.06 -1.20 32.08
N GLY A 334 3.49 0.01 31.69
CA GLY A 334 3.80 0.37 30.30
C GLY A 334 4.89 -0.50 29.69
N VAL A 335 6.01 -0.69 30.40
CA VAL A 335 7.15 -1.51 29.92
C VAL A 335 6.77 -2.98 29.80
N ILE A 336 6.15 -3.56 30.84
CA ILE A 336 5.73 -4.98 30.82
C ILE A 336 4.66 -5.20 29.76
N GLY A 337 3.61 -4.33 29.73
CA GLY A 337 2.52 -4.44 28.77
C GLY A 337 2.98 -4.29 27.33
N SER A 338 3.86 -3.32 27.04
CA SER A 338 4.41 -3.13 25.69
C SER A 338 5.36 -4.28 25.30
N GLY A 339 6.19 -4.77 26.20
CA GLY A 339 7.08 -5.90 25.95
C GLY A 339 6.31 -7.19 25.62
N VAL A 340 5.33 -7.55 26.46
CA VAL A 340 4.47 -8.72 26.22
C VAL A 340 3.60 -8.51 24.98
N GLY A 341 3.08 -7.28 24.76
CA GLY A 341 2.30 -6.92 23.58
C GLY A 341 3.09 -7.06 22.29
N THR A 342 4.35 -6.60 22.27
CA THR A 342 5.26 -6.76 21.13
C THR A 342 5.52 -8.25 20.84
N LEU A 343 5.75 -9.05 21.88
CA LEU A 343 5.95 -10.50 21.72
C LEU A 343 4.70 -11.19 21.16
N LEU A 344 3.53 -10.86 21.67
CA LEU A 344 2.25 -11.38 21.14
C LEU A 344 2.00 -10.92 19.71
N GLY A 345 2.23 -9.65 19.40
CA GLY A 345 2.10 -9.12 18.05
C GLY A 345 3.03 -9.81 17.06
N TRP A 346 4.29 -10.02 17.45
CA TRP A 346 5.25 -10.79 16.66
C TRP A 346 4.78 -12.23 16.42
N LEU A 347 4.26 -12.88 17.44
CA LEU A 347 3.76 -14.24 17.35
C LEU A 347 2.55 -14.34 16.42
N VAL A 348 1.61 -13.41 16.49
CA VAL A 348 0.46 -13.33 15.56
C VAL A 348 0.94 -13.12 14.13
N ILE A 349 1.90 -12.21 13.90
CA ILE A 349 2.47 -11.97 12.57
C ILE A 349 3.19 -13.21 12.05
N HIS A 350 3.91 -13.93 12.91
CA HIS A 350 4.62 -15.15 12.53
C HIS A 350 3.64 -16.25 12.05
N PHE A 351 2.54 -16.45 12.76
CA PHE A 351 1.52 -17.46 12.43
C PHE A 351 0.35 -16.90 11.60
N ARG A 352 0.51 -15.72 10.96
CA ARG A 352 -0.57 -15.04 10.25
C ARG A 352 -1.25 -15.89 9.17
N ASN A 353 -0.46 -16.66 8.42
CA ASN A 353 -0.97 -17.51 7.34
C ASN A 353 -1.75 -18.71 7.90
N ASP A 354 -1.27 -19.31 8.97
CA ASP A 354 -1.98 -20.41 9.65
C ASP A 354 -3.31 -19.95 10.24
N ILE A 355 -3.31 -18.73 10.83
CA ILE A 355 -4.51 -18.09 11.37
C ILE A 355 -5.48 -17.80 10.22
N MET A 356 -5.03 -17.23 9.09
CA MET A 356 -5.84 -16.96 7.93
C MET A 356 -6.48 -18.24 7.38
N HIS A 357 -5.70 -19.31 7.20
CA HIS A 357 -6.21 -20.60 6.73
C HIS A 357 -7.20 -21.24 7.72
N PHE A 358 -6.96 -21.10 9.02
CA PHE A 358 -7.87 -21.57 10.04
C PHE A 358 -9.21 -20.82 9.97
N VAL A 359 -9.18 -19.50 9.90
CA VAL A 359 -10.40 -18.67 9.81
C VAL A 359 -11.16 -18.97 8.51
N SER A 360 -10.48 -19.06 7.35
CA SER A 360 -11.11 -19.41 6.07
C SER A 360 -11.80 -20.78 6.15
N ARG A 361 -11.19 -21.75 6.82
CA ARG A 361 -11.77 -23.09 7.01
C ARG A 361 -13.02 -23.06 7.90
N VAL A 362 -13.03 -22.23 8.94
CA VAL A 362 -14.16 -22.10 9.88
C VAL A 362 -15.31 -21.32 9.26
N THR A 363 -15.02 -20.26 8.51
CA THR A 363 -16.03 -19.39 7.90
C THR A 363 -16.54 -19.91 6.54
N GLY A 364 -15.83 -20.85 5.93
CA GLY A 364 -16.15 -21.39 4.60
C GLY A 364 -15.99 -20.39 3.46
N THR A 365 -15.36 -19.24 3.73
CA THR A 365 -15.12 -18.17 2.74
C THR A 365 -13.64 -17.83 2.69
N GLU A 366 -13.10 -17.64 1.49
CA GLU A 366 -11.76 -17.09 1.33
C GLU A 366 -11.79 -15.61 1.73
N LEU A 367 -11.06 -15.25 2.80
CA LEU A 367 -10.97 -13.88 3.31
C LEU A 367 -10.34 -12.93 2.28
N PHE A 368 -9.38 -13.44 1.52
CA PHE A 368 -8.67 -12.70 0.48
C PHE A 368 -8.65 -13.55 -0.80
N PRO A 369 -9.64 -13.39 -1.70
CA PRO A 369 -9.62 -14.07 -2.99
C PRO A 369 -8.35 -13.71 -3.78
N LYS A 370 -7.60 -14.73 -4.20
CA LYS A 370 -6.32 -14.59 -4.92
C LYS A 370 -6.46 -13.74 -6.19
N GLU A 371 -7.62 -13.84 -6.84
CA GLU A 371 -7.95 -13.11 -8.08
C GLU A 371 -8.03 -11.59 -7.87
N LEU A 372 -8.38 -11.13 -6.66
CA LEU A 372 -8.52 -9.70 -6.35
C LEU A 372 -7.29 -9.10 -5.69
N TYR A 373 -6.61 -9.87 -4.82
CA TYR A 373 -5.55 -9.33 -3.97
C TYR A 373 -4.14 -9.69 -4.43
N TYR A 374 -3.97 -10.59 -5.44
CA TYR A 374 -2.68 -10.94 -6.04
C TYR A 374 -1.64 -11.54 -5.10
N PHE A 375 -2.04 -12.08 -3.94
CA PHE A 375 -1.12 -12.71 -3.01
C PHE A 375 -1.70 -14.03 -2.44
N ASP A 376 -0.80 -15.00 -2.27
CA ASP A 376 -1.11 -16.28 -1.64
C ASP A 376 -0.96 -16.25 -0.12
N GLU A 377 -0.16 -15.31 0.38
CA GLU A 377 0.16 -15.13 1.79
C GLU A 377 -0.14 -13.70 2.22
N LEU A 378 -0.65 -13.53 3.43
CA LEU A 378 -0.92 -12.20 3.98
C LEU A 378 0.40 -11.41 4.13
N PRO A 379 0.61 -10.33 3.35
CA PRO A 379 1.85 -9.58 3.44
C PRO A 379 1.93 -8.90 4.81
N ALA A 380 3.09 -9.01 5.46
CA ALA A 380 3.36 -8.30 6.70
C ALA A 380 4.85 -7.97 6.78
N HIS A 381 5.16 -6.70 7.01
CA HIS A 381 6.52 -6.21 7.15
C HIS A 381 6.67 -5.45 8.45
N ILE A 382 7.51 -5.95 9.35
CA ILE A 382 7.79 -5.31 10.65
C ILE A 382 8.89 -4.28 10.44
N VAL A 383 8.54 -3.00 10.62
CA VAL A 383 9.50 -1.90 10.61
C VAL A 383 9.96 -1.63 12.04
N PRO A 384 11.26 -1.79 12.37
CA PRO A 384 11.75 -1.59 13.74
C PRO A 384 11.45 -0.20 14.30
N GLY A 385 11.45 0.82 13.45
CA GLY A 385 11.11 2.20 13.83
C GLY A 385 9.66 2.33 14.30
N ASP A 386 8.70 1.70 13.62
CA ASP A 386 7.28 1.72 14.00
C ASP A 386 7.08 1.00 15.34
N VAL A 387 7.74 -0.14 15.55
CA VAL A 387 7.71 -0.89 16.83
C VAL A 387 8.29 -0.07 17.97
N GLY A 388 9.45 0.56 17.74
CA GLY A 388 10.08 1.45 18.72
C GLY A 388 9.18 2.63 19.11
N PHE A 389 8.50 3.23 18.14
CA PHE A 389 7.55 4.30 18.37
C PHE A 389 6.33 3.83 19.20
N ILE A 390 5.76 2.66 18.88
CA ILE A 390 4.63 2.08 19.62
C ILE A 390 5.02 1.85 21.08
N ILE A 391 6.18 1.24 21.35
CA ILE A 391 6.67 0.96 22.70
C ILE A 391 6.87 2.28 23.46
N ALA A 392 7.59 3.24 22.87
CA ALA A 392 7.86 4.53 23.48
C ALA A 392 6.58 5.30 23.81
N ALA A 393 5.65 5.40 22.85
CA ALA A 393 4.36 6.06 23.03
C ALA A 393 3.53 5.40 24.14
N SER A 394 3.48 4.05 24.16
CA SER A 394 2.75 3.30 25.18
C SER A 394 3.32 3.53 26.57
N VAL A 395 4.63 3.47 26.74
CA VAL A 395 5.30 3.70 28.03
C VAL A 395 5.09 5.14 28.51
N VAL A 396 5.23 6.12 27.62
CA VAL A 396 5.02 7.55 27.96
C VAL A 396 3.57 7.79 28.39
N LEU A 397 2.59 7.32 27.62
CA LEU A 397 1.18 7.54 27.92
C LEU A 397 0.73 6.78 29.20
N CYS A 398 1.25 5.58 29.44
CA CYS A 398 1.02 4.85 30.70
C CYS A 398 1.59 5.61 31.91
N THR A 399 2.79 6.18 31.76
CA THR A 399 3.45 6.98 32.79
C THR A 399 2.68 8.26 33.09
N LEU A 400 2.23 8.97 32.04
CA LEU A 400 1.40 10.17 32.16
C LEU A 400 0.04 9.86 32.78
N GLY A 401 -0.61 8.76 32.41
CA GLY A 401 -1.85 8.30 33.00
C GLY A 401 -1.75 8.00 34.51
N ALA A 402 -0.56 7.60 34.96
CA ALA A 402 -0.29 7.37 36.37
C ALA A 402 -0.06 8.67 37.18
N LEU A 403 0.22 9.80 36.53
CA LEU A 403 0.59 11.04 37.22
C LEU A 403 -0.54 11.58 38.11
N LEU A 404 -1.76 11.57 37.59
CA LEU A 404 -2.93 12.13 38.30
C LEU A 404 -3.29 11.33 39.57
N PRO A 405 -3.38 10.00 39.57
CA PRO A 405 -3.51 9.18 40.79
C PRO A 405 -2.34 9.35 41.74
N ALA A 406 -1.09 9.43 41.22
CA ALA A 406 0.11 9.60 42.03
C ALA A 406 0.11 10.92 42.81
N LEU A 407 -0.31 12.00 42.19
CA LEU A 407 -0.44 13.32 42.86
C LEU A 407 -1.53 13.26 43.94
N ARG A 408 -2.67 12.61 43.67
CA ARG A 408 -3.70 12.41 44.71
C ARG A 408 -3.23 11.58 45.88
N ALA A 409 -2.42 10.55 45.66
CA ALA A 409 -1.83 9.74 46.70
C ALA A 409 -0.85 10.54 47.56
N ALA A 410 -0.06 11.43 46.94
CA ALA A 410 0.88 12.29 47.64
C ALA A 410 0.20 13.31 48.55
N LEU A 411 -0.98 13.81 48.17
CA LEU A 411 -1.75 14.80 48.93
C LEU A 411 -2.58 14.21 50.10
N LEU A 412 -2.53 12.88 50.32
CA LEU A 412 -3.26 12.24 51.43
C LEU A 412 -2.68 12.71 52.79
N ASP A 413 -3.59 13.10 53.70
CA ASP A 413 -3.26 13.45 55.08
C ASP A 413 -2.96 12.15 55.87
N PRO A 414 -1.76 11.99 56.46
CA PRO A 414 -1.40 10.79 57.21
C PRO A 414 -2.35 10.46 58.35
N ALA A 415 -2.83 11.49 59.06
CA ALA A 415 -3.72 11.31 60.23
C ALA A 415 -5.10 10.76 59.81
N LYS A 416 -5.62 11.29 58.69
CA LYS A 416 -6.88 10.81 58.10
C LYS A 416 -6.73 9.41 57.47
N ALA A 417 -5.59 9.16 56.78
CA ALA A 417 -5.28 7.90 56.14
C ALA A 417 -5.16 6.71 57.11
N LEU A 418 -4.62 6.95 58.31
CA LEU A 418 -4.50 5.91 59.36
C LEU A 418 -5.81 5.66 60.10
N ARG A 419 -6.77 6.60 60.05
CA ARG A 419 -8.10 6.48 60.69
C ARG A 419 -9.14 5.86 59.77
N TYR A 420 -8.79 5.64 58.50
CA TYR A 420 -9.68 4.99 57.52
C TYR A 420 -9.84 3.51 57.83
N GLU A 421 -11.03 3.07 58.22
CA GLU A 421 -11.44 1.67 58.36
C GLU A 421 -11.90 1.10 57.03
#